data_212f568866631fee96678c9031c1aafc
#
_entry.id   212f568866631fee96678c9031c1aafc
#
_cell.length_a   1.000
_cell.length_b   1.000
_cell.length_c   1.000
_cell.angle_alpha   90.00
_cell.angle_beta   90.00
_cell.angle_gamma   90.00
#
_symmetry.space_group_name_H-M   'P 1'
#
loop_
_entity.id
_entity.type
_entity.pdbx_description
1 polymer ?
#
loop_
_entity_poly.entity_id
_entity_poly.type
_entity_poly.pdbx_seq_one_letter_code
_entity_poly.pdbx_strand_id
1 'polypeptide(L)'
;MQDSATNSKLLLRMRGIDKSFPGVHALQDVSLTLQRGEVLALVGENGAGKSTLIKVLGGAHLPDDGEILLDGQHVEVATPTAARRAGVSIIYQEFNLVPDLTVRENIFLGQELTKSGFVRISDERRNVVALFEKMGLQMDSETRCRDLTVAQQQKVEIAKALSVDARIIVMDEPTAALTTQEADHLFATIQDLQVHGIGIIYISHRLDEVFEVADRVMVLRDGEHVGTKEIDAVSRERLIEMMVGRPIESEFPKHAADAGAERLRVENLCRGEVVRNVSFTARAGEVLGFAGLAGGGRTETMRMVFGADTPDAGRIYLNGRETVIRNPRDAIRNGICLLTEDRKNQGLVLGHSVRENFGLPNLDRFLRWPFVDRWQERSEFAGYVESLKIKLANQEQPAANLSGGNQQKVVLAKWLARHADIIIFDEPTRGIDVGAKFEIYLLMNKLAEEGKAIIMISSELPEILGMSDRVIVMHEGEIKGEIVDVANTRQEDILSMAIT
;
A
#
# COMPACT_ATOMS: atom_id res chain seq x y z
N MET A 1 28.85 -35.39 2.88
CA MET A 1 29.13 -34.87 1.53
C MET A 1 27.97 -34.04 0.93
N GLN A 2 26.80 -33.99 1.56
CA GLN A 2 25.70 -33.13 1.12
C GLN A 2 25.80 -31.68 1.62
N ASP A 3 26.52 -31.42 2.73
CA ASP A 3 26.70 -30.08 3.29
C ASP A 3 27.64 -29.14 2.51
N SER A 4 28.56 -29.66 1.73
CA SER A 4 29.55 -28.83 1.01
C SER A 4 29.02 -28.21 -0.29
N ALA A 5 28.07 -28.84 -0.96
CA ALA A 5 27.49 -28.30 -2.19
C ALA A 5 26.45 -27.22 -1.95
N THR A 6 25.75 -27.25 -0.81
CA THR A 6 24.77 -26.22 -0.38
C THR A 6 25.48 -24.95 0.07
N ASN A 7 26.71 -25.05 0.57
CA ASN A 7 27.46 -23.90 1.10
C ASN A 7 28.07 -23.02 -0.03
N SER A 8 28.26 -23.55 -1.24
CA SER A 8 28.83 -22.78 -2.37
C SER A 8 27.83 -21.81 -3.04
N LYS A 9 26.54 -22.01 -2.81
CA LYS A 9 25.46 -21.13 -3.35
C LYS A 9 25.03 -20.03 -2.38
N LEU A 10 25.34 -20.18 -1.08
CA LEU A 10 24.87 -19.25 -0.04
C LEU A 10 25.61 -17.93 -0.14
N LEU A 11 24.90 -16.84 -0.41
CA LEU A 11 25.44 -15.50 -0.54
C LEU A 11 25.36 -14.72 0.77
N LEU A 12 24.18 -14.73 1.42
CA LEU A 12 23.92 -14.02 2.70
C LEU A 12 23.37 -15.00 3.73
N ARG A 13 23.84 -14.85 4.95
CA ARG A 13 23.23 -15.47 6.14
C ARG A 13 23.20 -14.47 7.27
N MET A 14 22.01 -14.13 7.75
CA MET A 14 21.78 -13.43 9.00
C MET A 14 21.32 -14.46 10.03
N ARG A 15 21.88 -14.45 11.23
CA ARG A 15 21.55 -15.40 12.29
C ARG A 15 21.23 -14.69 13.58
N GLY A 16 20.11 -15.08 14.20
CA GLY A 16 19.77 -14.64 15.55
C GLY A 16 19.71 -13.12 15.71
N ILE A 17 19.22 -12.41 14.69
CA ILE A 17 19.20 -10.95 14.73
C ILE A 17 18.16 -10.46 15.72
N ASP A 18 18.63 -9.79 16.75
CA ASP A 18 17.82 -9.09 17.74
C ASP A 18 17.93 -7.57 17.58
N LYS A 19 16.80 -6.87 17.74
CA LYS A 19 16.77 -5.41 17.75
C LYS A 19 15.60 -4.86 18.54
N SER A 20 15.92 -4.06 19.56
CA SER A 20 14.97 -3.35 20.40
C SER A 20 15.08 -1.84 20.23
N PHE A 21 13.94 -1.17 20.34
CA PHE A 21 13.84 0.28 20.49
C PHE A 21 13.05 0.59 21.76
N PRO A 22 13.10 1.83 22.30
CA PRO A 22 12.36 2.17 23.50
C PRO A 22 10.87 1.80 23.37
N GLY A 23 10.43 0.81 24.16
CA GLY A 23 9.04 0.34 24.21
C GLY A 23 8.65 -0.68 23.14
N VAL A 24 9.54 -1.10 22.22
CA VAL A 24 9.24 -2.08 21.17
C VAL A 24 10.42 -3.01 20.92
N HIS A 25 10.18 -4.32 20.99
CA HIS A 25 11.11 -5.34 20.50
C HIS A 25 10.81 -5.57 19.00
N ALA A 26 11.62 -4.99 18.12
CA ALA A 26 11.34 -4.93 16.69
C ALA A 26 11.77 -6.18 15.91
N LEU A 27 12.81 -6.88 16.39
CA LEU A 27 13.29 -8.17 15.86
C LEU A 27 13.70 -9.06 17.03
N GLN A 28 13.26 -10.33 16.98
CA GLN A 28 13.53 -11.33 17.99
C GLN A 28 14.01 -12.61 17.33
N ASP A 29 15.31 -12.94 17.51
CA ASP A 29 15.98 -14.14 16.98
C ASP A 29 15.72 -14.38 15.48
N VAL A 30 15.74 -13.32 14.66
CA VAL A 30 15.41 -13.39 13.25
C VAL A 30 16.60 -13.93 12.45
N SER A 31 16.37 -15.01 11.69
CA SER A 31 17.39 -15.60 10.79
C SER A 31 16.90 -15.59 9.34
N LEU A 32 17.78 -15.18 8.42
CA LEU A 32 17.51 -15.07 6.98
C LEU A 32 18.67 -15.68 6.19
N THR A 33 18.36 -16.36 5.09
CA THR A 33 19.36 -16.86 4.13
C THR A 33 18.97 -16.46 2.73
N LEU A 34 19.97 -16.06 1.91
CA LEU A 34 19.79 -15.71 0.50
C LEU A 34 20.89 -16.40 -0.32
N GLN A 35 20.51 -17.03 -1.43
CA GLN A 35 21.45 -17.67 -2.35
C GLN A 35 21.86 -16.69 -3.46
N ARG A 36 22.92 -17.07 -4.20
CA ARG A 36 23.32 -16.32 -5.42
C ARG A 36 22.28 -16.52 -6.51
N GLY A 37 21.87 -15.41 -7.14
CA GLY A 37 20.83 -15.45 -8.18
C GLY A 37 19.47 -15.88 -7.66
N GLU A 38 19.17 -15.67 -6.40
CA GLU A 38 17.86 -15.94 -5.80
C GLU A 38 17.10 -14.66 -5.59
N VAL A 39 15.79 -14.67 -5.80
CA VAL A 39 14.85 -13.66 -5.35
C VAL A 39 14.12 -14.20 -4.12
N LEU A 40 14.46 -13.67 -2.95
CA LEU A 40 13.77 -13.95 -1.69
C LEU A 40 12.75 -12.85 -1.41
N ALA A 41 11.46 -13.17 -1.44
CA ALA A 41 10.45 -12.24 -0.98
C ALA A 41 10.43 -12.18 0.56
N LEU A 42 10.40 -10.97 1.11
CA LEU A 42 10.23 -10.72 2.54
C LEU A 42 8.87 -10.08 2.77
N VAL A 43 7.94 -10.85 3.33
CA VAL A 43 6.55 -10.43 3.54
C VAL A 43 6.17 -10.41 5.02
N GLY A 44 5.09 -9.72 5.35
CA GLY A 44 4.56 -9.58 6.70
C GLY A 44 3.75 -8.30 6.84
N GLU A 45 2.99 -8.16 7.90
CA GLU A 45 2.20 -6.95 8.20
C GLU A 45 3.08 -5.72 8.45
N ASN A 46 2.46 -4.54 8.46
CA ASN A 46 3.13 -3.31 8.86
C ASN A 46 3.52 -3.40 10.35
N GLY A 47 4.79 -3.14 10.64
CA GLY A 47 5.34 -3.33 11.99
C GLY A 47 5.87 -4.73 12.26
N ALA A 48 5.82 -5.67 11.31
CA ALA A 48 6.37 -7.02 11.46
C ALA A 48 7.90 -7.10 11.60
N GLY A 49 8.62 -5.97 11.44
CA GLY A 49 10.08 -5.93 11.56
C GLY A 49 10.84 -5.87 10.22
N LYS A 50 10.16 -5.97 9.06
CA LYS A 50 10.79 -6.01 7.72
C LYS A 50 11.80 -4.87 7.51
N SER A 51 11.34 -3.62 7.62
CA SER A 51 12.20 -2.44 7.43
C SER A 51 13.31 -2.34 8.47
N THR A 52 13.11 -2.86 9.69
CA THR A 52 14.16 -2.93 10.71
C THR A 52 15.24 -3.94 10.31
N LEU A 53 14.86 -5.12 9.84
CA LEU A 53 15.79 -6.15 9.37
C LEU A 53 16.66 -5.62 8.22
N ILE A 54 16.04 -4.94 7.26
CA ILE A 54 16.74 -4.34 6.11
C ILE A 54 17.65 -3.18 6.55
N LYS A 55 17.24 -2.37 7.51
CA LYS A 55 18.10 -1.31 8.07
C LYS A 55 19.28 -1.87 8.85
N VAL A 56 19.15 -3.05 9.47
CA VAL A 56 20.27 -3.78 10.05
C VAL A 56 21.22 -4.28 8.97
N LEU A 57 20.72 -4.94 7.92
CA LEU A 57 21.51 -5.39 6.78
C LEU A 57 22.20 -4.22 6.05
N GLY A 58 21.54 -3.08 5.95
CA GLY A 58 22.05 -1.85 5.32
C GLY A 58 22.95 -1.00 6.21
N GLY A 59 23.21 -1.40 7.47
CA GLY A 59 24.06 -0.66 8.40
C GLY A 59 23.49 0.66 8.92
N ALA A 60 22.19 0.90 8.74
CA ALA A 60 21.51 2.05 9.33
C ALA A 60 21.17 1.83 10.81
N HIS A 61 21.03 0.56 11.23
CA HIS A 61 20.88 0.15 12.62
C HIS A 61 21.88 -0.96 12.94
N LEU A 62 22.51 -0.89 14.11
CA LEU A 62 23.27 -2.01 14.63
C LEU A 62 22.30 -3.01 15.26
N PRO A 63 22.46 -4.32 15.04
CA PRO A 63 21.73 -5.33 15.80
C PRO A 63 22.17 -5.27 17.27
N ASP A 64 21.30 -5.66 18.19
CA ASP A 64 21.63 -5.78 19.61
C ASP A 64 22.28 -7.13 19.89
N ASP A 65 21.94 -8.17 19.09
CA ASP A 65 22.59 -9.48 19.05
C ASP A 65 22.48 -10.08 17.64
N GLY A 66 23.23 -11.16 17.36
CA GLY A 66 23.26 -11.87 16.10
C GLY A 66 24.45 -11.54 15.22
N GLU A 67 24.53 -12.25 14.07
CA GLU A 67 25.66 -12.11 13.15
C GLU A 67 25.19 -12.05 11.68
N ILE A 68 26.00 -11.37 10.85
CA ILE A 68 25.82 -11.29 9.39
C ILE A 68 27.03 -11.90 8.71
N LEU A 69 26.78 -12.89 7.85
CA LEU A 69 27.81 -13.51 7.03
C LEU A 69 27.52 -13.30 5.55
N LEU A 70 28.51 -12.83 4.79
CA LEU A 70 28.50 -12.72 3.35
C LEU A 70 29.55 -13.67 2.76
N ASP A 71 29.13 -14.55 1.85
CA ASP A 71 29.98 -15.61 1.31
C ASP A 71 30.68 -16.46 2.40
N GLY A 72 29.97 -16.68 3.50
CA GLY A 72 30.48 -17.41 4.66
C GLY A 72 31.49 -16.66 5.54
N GLN A 73 31.79 -15.39 5.23
CA GLN A 73 32.67 -14.55 6.04
C GLN A 73 31.82 -13.60 6.90
N HIS A 74 32.19 -13.50 8.16
CA HIS A 74 31.58 -12.54 9.09
C HIS A 74 31.86 -11.10 8.63
N VAL A 75 30.81 -10.30 8.51
CA VAL A 75 30.90 -8.90 8.09
C VAL A 75 30.25 -8.00 9.14
N GLU A 76 31.01 -7.05 9.62
CA GLU A 76 30.49 -6.00 10.50
C GLU A 76 29.92 -4.86 9.66
N VAL A 77 28.60 -4.76 9.63
CA VAL A 77 27.85 -3.74 8.87
C VAL A 77 27.46 -2.60 9.81
N ALA A 78 28.44 -1.81 10.23
CA ALA A 78 28.22 -0.74 11.20
C ALA A 78 27.70 0.57 10.60
N THR A 79 27.80 0.75 9.28
CA THR A 79 27.36 1.96 8.58
C THR A 79 26.84 1.63 7.17
N PRO A 80 26.00 2.48 6.57
CA PRO A 80 25.55 2.29 5.17
C PRO A 80 26.70 2.23 4.16
N THR A 81 27.81 2.92 4.43
CA THR A 81 29.01 2.84 3.61
C THR A 81 29.71 1.46 3.72
N ALA A 82 29.74 0.88 4.93
CA ALA A 82 30.25 -0.47 5.12
C ALA A 82 29.38 -1.51 4.40
N ALA A 83 28.06 -1.41 4.49
CA ALA A 83 27.12 -2.26 3.75
C ALA A 83 27.39 -2.23 2.24
N ARG A 84 27.50 -1.03 1.66
CA ARG A 84 27.81 -0.85 0.23
C ARG A 84 29.16 -1.47 -0.17
N ARG A 85 30.20 -1.26 0.61
CA ARG A 85 31.52 -1.88 0.37
C ARG A 85 31.47 -3.41 0.46
N ALA A 86 30.59 -3.95 1.28
CA ALA A 86 30.34 -5.39 1.37
C ALA A 86 29.48 -5.92 0.19
N GLY A 87 29.03 -5.07 -0.72
CA GLY A 87 28.21 -5.41 -1.88
C GLY A 87 26.71 -5.50 -1.59
N VAL A 88 26.20 -4.84 -0.54
CA VAL A 88 24.77 -4.71 -0.23
C VAL A 88 24.29 -3.32 -0.64
N SER A 89 23.28 -3.26 -1.50
CA SER A 89 22.62 -2.02 -1.91
C SER A 89 21.11 -2.08 -1.61
N ILE A 90 20.54 -0.96 -1.20
CA ILE A 90 19.12 -0.87 -0.85
C ILE A 90 18.47 0.19 -1.73
N ILE A 91 17.39 -0.20 -2.40
CA ILE A 91 16.46 0.67 -3.11
C ILE A 91 15.25 0.83 -2.19
N TYR A 92 15.01 2.04 -1.73
CA TYR A 92 13.93 2.36 -0.80
C TYR A 92 12.63 2.67 -1.55
N GLN A 93 11.51 2.62 -0.85
CA GLN A 93 10.19 2.95 -1.35
C GLN A 93 10.10 4.39 -1.92
N GLU A 94 10.75 5.35 -1.24
CA GLU A 94 10.92 6.71 -1.76
C GLU A 94 12.27 6.82 -2.45
N PHE A 95 12.31 7.42 -3.64
CA PHE A 95 13.56 7.57 -4.40
C PHE A 95 14.58 8.40 -3.66
N ASN A 96 15.78 7.87 -3.53
CA ASN A 96 16.94 8.56 -2.97
C ASN A 96 17.75 9.29 -4.05
N LEU A 97 17.04 9.90 -5.00
CA LEU A 97 17.61 10.74 -6.04
C LEU A 97 17.50 12.20 -5.65
N VAL A 98 18.57 12.95 -5.90
CA VAL A 98 18.56 14.41 -5.77
C VAL A 98 17.98 14.99 -7.06
N PRO A 99 16.80 15.63 -7.05
CA PRO A 99 16.09 16.00 -8.27
C PRO A 99 16.86 16.96 -9.18
N ASP A 100 17.65 17.87 -8.61
CA ASP A 100 18.40 18.89 -9.33
C ASP A 100 19.73 18.41 -9.89
N LEU A 101 20.20 17.23 -9.48
CA LEU A 101 21.41 16.60 -10.02
C LEU A 101 21.07 15.80 -11.27
N THR A 102 22.07 15.65 -12.14
CA THR A 102 21.99 14.77 -13.32
C THR A 102 21.96 13.30 -12.92
N VAL A 103 21.56 12.43 -13.84
CA VAL A 103 21.59 10.97 -13.67
C VAL A 103 23.01 10.51 -13.29
N ARG A 104 24.03 10.97 -14.01
CA ARG A 104 25.44 10.66 -13.70
C ARG A 104 25.81 11.08 -12.28
N GLU A 105 25.50 12.31 -11.90
CA GLU A 105 25.80 12.82 -10.56
C GLU A 105 25.08 12.03 -9.47
N ASN A 106 23.83 11.62 -9.69
CA ASN A 106 23.10 10.78 -8.75
C ASN A 106 23.72 9.38 -8.62
N ILE A 107 24.14 8.76 -9.73
CA ILE A 107 24.78 7.45 -9.72
C ILE A 107 26.09 7.49 -8.92
N PHE A 108 26.92 8.53 -9.12
CA PHE A 108 28.20 8.64 -8.45
C PHE A 108 28.18 9.43 -7.14
N LEU A 109 27.01 9.85 -6.66
CA LEU A 109 26.89 10.65 -5.43
C LEU A 109 27.50 9.93 -4.22
N GLY A 110 28.54 10.55 -3.64
CA GLY A 110 29.29 10.00 -2.51
C GLY A 110 30.27 8.87 -2.87
N GLN A 111 30.55 8.70 -4.17
CA GLN A 111 31.53 7.78 -4.74
C GLN A 111 32.16 8.34 -6.02
N GLU A 112 32.30 9.67 -6.09
CA GLU A 112 32.81 10.39 -7.24
C GLU A 112 34.20 9.87 -7.63
N LEU A 113 34.41 9.68 -8.94
CA LEU A 113 35.70 9.28 -9.47
C LEU A 113 36.65 10.51 -9.46
N THR A 114 37.55 10.54 -8.51
CA THR A 114 38.44 11.70 -8.33
C THR A 114 39.89 11.42 -8.73
N LYS A 115 40.59 12.46 -9.25
CA LYS A 115 42.04 12.48 -9.43
C LYS A 115 42.57 13.84 -8.99
N SER A 116 43.52 13.83 -8.07
CA SER A 116 44.13 15.04 -7.52
C SER A 116 43.13 16.06 -6.95
N GLY A 117 42.02 15.58 -6.38
CA GLY A 117 40.94 16.40 -5.77
C GLY A 117 39.89 16.91 -6.76
N PHE A 118 39.96 16.56 -8.04
CA PHE A 118 38.98 16.93 -9.08
C PHE A 118 38.19 15.71 -9.54
N VAL A 119 36.87 15.89 -9.76
CA VAL A 119 36.00 14.85 -10.29
C VAL A 119 36.31 14.57 -11.76
N ARG A 120 36.42 13.30 -12.13
CA ARG A 120 36.71 12.85 -13.51
C ARG A 120 35.39 12.62 -14.27
N ILE A 121 34.72 13.69 -14.64
CA ILE A 121 33.42 13.68 -15.33
C ILE A 121 33.41 12.77 -16.56
N SER A 122 34.48 12.79 -17.37
CA SER A 122 34.58 11.94 -18.58
C SER A 122 34.63 10.45 -18.28
N ASP A 123 35.20 10.05 -17.13
CA ASP A 123 35.25 8.64 -16.73
C ASP A 123 33.92 8.22 -16.15
N GLU A 124 33.31 9.05 -15.31
CA GLU A 124 31.96 8.81 -14.80
C GLU A 124 30.97 8.64 -15.95
N ARG A 125 30.96 9.55 -16.92
CA ARG A 125 30.10 9.44 -18.11
C ARG A 125 30.33 8.14 -18.88
N ARG A 126 31.56 7.71 -19.07
CA ARG A 126 31.90 6.46 -19.75
C ARG A 126 31.35 5.24 -18.96
N ASN A 127 31.51 5.27 -17.65
CA ASN A 127 31.03 4.19 -16.79
C ASN A 127 29.51 4.12 -16.78
N VAL A 128 28.81 5.27 -16.76
CA VAL A 128 27.34 5.29 -16.86
C VAL A 128 26.86 4.73 -18.20
N VAL A 129 27.51 5.12 -19.31
CA VAL A 129 27.15 4.58 -20.63
C VAL A 129 27.33 3.08 -20.67
N ALA A 130 28.47 2.56 -20.20
CA ALA A 130 28.71 1.13 -20.15
C ALA A 130 27.71 0.37 -19.23
N LEU A 131 27.29 1.01 -18.12
CA LEU A 131 26.27 0.47 -17.23
C LEU A 131 24.91 0.44 -17.92
N PHE A 132 24.54 1.51 -18.62
CA PHE A 132 23.27 1.58 -19.36
C PHE A 132 23.23 0.57 -20.51
N GLU A 133 24.33 0.38 -21.24
CA GLU A 133 24.43 -0.65 -22.26
C GLU A 133 24.17 -2.07 -21.69
N LYS A 134 24.76 -2.38 -20.51
CA LYS A 134 24.51 -3.65 -19.83
C LYS A 134 23.05 -3.84 -19.39
N MET A 135 22.38 -2.75 -19.05
CA MET A 135 20.96 -2.74 -18.61
C MET A 135 19.98 -2.57 -19.80
N GLY A 136 20.46 -2.46 -21.03
CA GLY A 136 19.62 -2.18 -22.19
C GLY A 136 18.90 -0.81 -22.13
N LEU A 137 19.44 0.16 -21.38
CA LEU A 137 18.82 1.46 -21.18
C LEU A 137 19.29 2.48 -22.23
N GLN A 138 18.33 3.21 -22.77
CA GLN A 138 18.58 4.37 -23.61
C GLN A 138 18.19 5.65 -22.85
N MET A 139 19.17 6.27 -22.21
CA MET A 139 18.97 7.49 -21.42
C MET A 139 20.21 8.36 -21.48
N ASP A 140 20.02 9.67 -21.57
CA ASP A 140 21.13 10.62 -21.45
C ASP A 140 21.55 10.80 -20.00
N SER A 141 22.81 10.52 -19.70
CA SER A 141 23.39 10.63 -18.35
C SER A 141 23.44 12.05 -17.78
N GLU A 142 23.28 13.07 -18.64
CA GLU A 142 23.27 14.48 -18.23
C GLU A 142 21.86 15.05 -18.01
N THR A 143 20.79 14.23 -18.22
CA THR A 143 19.42 14.62 -17.88
C THR A 143 19.28 14.76 -16.37
N ARG A 144 18.59 15.79 -15.91
CA ARG A 144 18.29 15.96 -14.47
C ARG A 144 17.23 14.97 -14.00
N CYS A 145 17.39 14.45 -12.80
CA CYS A 145 16.46 13.45 -12.28
C CYS A 145 15.02 13.96 -12.13
N ARG A 146 14.80 15.25 -11.89
CA ARG A 146 13.45 15.84 -11.84
C ARG A 146 12.71 15.81 -13.20
N ASP A 147 13.43 15.71 -14.31
CA ASP A 147 12.86 15.72 -15.66
C ASP A 147 12.55 14.29 -16.15
N LEU A 148 12.83 13.27 -15.33
CA LEU A 148 12.59 11.87 -15.61
C LEU A 148 11.20 11.43 -15.17
N THR A 149 10.60 10.49 -15.90
CA THR A 149 9.43 9.76 -15.44
C THR A 149 9.76 8.89 -14.21
N VAL A 150 8.75 8.50 -13.44
CA VAL A 150 8.89 7.62 -12.27
C VAL A 150 9.62 6.32 -12.62
N ALA A 151 9.27 5.68 -13.74
CA ALA A 151 9.93 4.47 -14.23
C ALA A 151 11.40 4.71 -14.60
N GLN A 152 11.73 5.87 -15.17
CA GLN A 152 13.12 6.22 -15.47
C GLN A 152 13.92 6.46 -14.19
N GLN A 153 13.33 7.12 -13.19
CA GLN A 153 13.95 7.30 -11.87
C GLN A 153 14.23 5.95 -11.19
N GLN A 154 13.31 4.99 -11.29
CA GLN A 154 13.51 3.62 -10.79
C GLN A 154 14.73 2.96 -11.45
N LYS A 155 14.86 3.08 -12.76
CA LYS A 155 16.02 2.55 -13.52
C LYS A 155 17.34 3.20 -13.10
N VAL A 156 17.32 4.49 -12.76
CA VAL A 156 18.48 5.20 -12.23
C VAL A 156 18.87 4.68 -10.83
N GLU A 157 17.91 4.40 -9.97
CA GLU A 157 18.18 3.78 -8.64
C GLU A 157 18.83 2.39 -8.80
N ILE A 158 18.33 1.56 -9.72
CA ILE A 158 18.95 0.26 -10.01
C ILE A 158 20.36 0.44 -10.57
N ALA A 159 20.57 1.36 -11.53
CA ALA A 159 21.88 1.67 -12.07
C ALA A 159 22.85 2.15 -10.97
N LYS A 160 22.37 2.99 -10.04
CA LYS A 160 23.13 3.43 -8.87
C LYS A 160 23.53 2.26 -7.96
N ALA A 161 22.62 1.30 -7.75
CA ALA A 161 22.91 0.09 -6.98
C ALA A 161 24.01 -0.76 -7.68
N LEU A 162 23.93 -0.93 -8.99
CA LEU A 162 24.88 -1.73 -9.76
C LEU A 162 26.25 -1.03 -9.93
N SER A 163 26.32 0.29 -9.85
CA SER A 163 27.59 1.04 -9.98
C SER A 163 28.61 0.74 -8.88
N VAL A 164 28.16 0.16 -7.78
CA VAL A 164 28.98 -0.24 -6.60
C VAL A 164 29.26 -1.76 -6.54
N ASP A 165 29.17 -2.46 -7.67
CA ASP A 165 29.36 -3.91 -7.74
C ASP A 165 28.48 -4.65 -6.70
N ALA A 166 27.21 -4.23 -6.58
CA ALA A 166 26.28 -4.85 -5.66
C ALA A 166 26.10 -6.35 -5.97
N ARG A 167 26.23 -7.18 -4.95
CA ARG A 167 25.98 -8.62 -4.99
C ARG A 167 24.61 -8.95 -4.44
N ILE A 168 24.10 -8.07 -3.58
CA ILE A 168 22.77 -8.15 -2.97
C ILE A 168 22.06 -6.82 -3.20
N ILE A 169 20.88 -6.89 -3.77
CA ILE A 169 19.99 -5.73 -3.91
C ILE A 169 18.74 -5.97 -3.09
N VAL A 170 18.44 -5.07 -2.18
CA VAL A 170 17.17 -5.02 -1.47
C VAL A 170 16.26 -4.04 -2.17
N MET A 171 15.04 -4.43 -2.48
CA MET A 171 14.02 -3.59 -3.08
C MET A 171 12.83 -3.49 -2.11
N ASP A 172 12.60 -2.28 -1.56
CA ASP A 172 11.53 -2.02 -0.60
C ASP A 172 10.35 -1.36 -1.30
N GLU A 173 9.28 -2.14 -1.56
CA GLU A 173 8.06 -1.75 -2.29
C GLU A 173 8.34 -1.04 -3.63
N PRO A 174 9.14 -1.61 -4.54
CA PRO A 174 9.65 -0.91 -5.70
C PRO A 174 8.56 -0.55 -6.74
N THR A 175 7.38 -1.15 -6.66
CA THR A 175 6.25 -0.97 -7.60
C THR A 175 5.19 0.00 -7.09
N ALA A 176 5.34 0.56 -5.88
CA ALA A 176 4.30 1.36 -5.22
C ALA A 176 3.81 2.58 -6.06
N ALA A 177 4.66 3.12 -6.93
CA ALA A 177 4.37 4.28 -7.78
C ALA A 177 4.36 3.94 -9.28
N LEU A 178 4.43 2.66 -9.66
CA LEU A 178 4.51 2.21 -11.05
C LEU A 178 3.13 1.79 -11.58
N THR A 179 2.93 1.99 -12.88
CA THR A 179 1.85 1.36 -13.64
C THR A 179 2.13 -0.14 -13.82
N THR A 180 1.12 -0.92 -14.18
CA THR A 180 1.28 -2.37 -14.45
C THR A 180 2.37 -2.63 -15.50
N GLN A 181 2.36 -1.90 -16.61
CA GLN A 181 3.36 -2.06 -17.67
C GLN A 181 4.79 -1.72 -17.20
N GLU A 182 4.93 -0.72 -16.31
CA GLU A 182 6.23 -0.36 -15.73
C GLU A 182 6.71 -1.41 -14.72
N ALA A 183 5.78 -2.05 -13.99
CA ALA A 183 6.08 -3.16 -13.09
C ALA A 183 6.58 -4.38 -13.87
N ASP A 184 5.95 -4.73 -14.99
CA ASP A 184 6.41 -5.83 -15.88
C ASP A 184 7.85 -5.60 -16.35
N HIS A 185 8.20 -4.36 -16.70
CA HIS A 185 9.58 -4.02 -17.08
C HIS A 185 10.57 -4.15 -15.90
N LEU A 186 10.13 -3.82 -14.68
CA LEU A 186 10.95 -4.02 -13.48
C LEU A 186 11.18 -5.52 -13.24
N PHE A 187 10.15 -6.35 -13.39
CA PHE A 187 10.26 -7.81 -13.20
C PHE A 187 11.21 -8.44 -14.21
N ALA A 188 11.16 -8.02 -15.47
CA ALA A 188 12.16 -8.43 -16.47
C ALA A 188 13.60 -8.03 -16.06
N THR A 189 13.77 -6.83 -15.50
CA THR A 189 15.07 -6.37 -14.98
C THR A 189 15.53 -7.22 -13.78
N ILE A 190 14.63 -7.59 -12.87
CA ILE A 190 14.91 -8.49 -11.73
C ILE A 190 15.40 -9.85 -12.23
N GLN A 191 14.75 -10.44 -13.24
CA GLN A 191 15.16 -11.70 -13.85
C GLN A 191 16.56 -11.62 -14.49
N ASP A 192 16.87 -10.52 -15.17
CA ASP A 192 18.22 -10.29 -15.73
C ASP A 192 19.27 -10.22 -14.64
N LEU A 193 19.01 -9.52 -13.53
CA LEU A 193 19.92 -9.45 -12.38
C LEU A 193 20.14 -10.82 -11.74
N GLN A 194 19.08 -11.62 -11.62
CA GLN A 194 19.10 -12.99 -11.10
C GLN A 194 20.02 -13.89 -11.95
N VAL A 195 19.89 -13.84 -13.27
CA VAL A 195 20.75 -14.59 -14.21
C VAL A 195 22.23 -14.20 -14.05
N HIS A 196 22.52 -12.95 -13.71
CA HIS A 196 23.87 -12.47 -13.43
C HIS A 196 24.39 -12.83 -12.03
N GLY A 197 23.62 -13.62 -11.25
CA GLY A 197 24.02 -14.12 -9.94
C GLY A 197 23.85 -13.11 -8.79
N ILE A 198 23.12 -12.04 -9.00
CA ILE A 198 22.79 -11.06 -7.94
C ILE A 198 21.67 -11.63 -7.10
N GLY A 199 21.85 -11.66 -5.78
CA GLY A 199 20.79 -12.05 -4.84
C GLY A 199 19.87 -10.85 -4.56
N ILE A 200 18.57 -11.08 -4.59
CA ILE A 200 17.57 -10.01 -4.43
C ILE A 200 16.69 -10.30 -3.22
N ILE A 201 16.53 -9.32 -2.33
CA ILE A 201 15.50 -9.33 -1.28
C ILE A 201 14.39 -8.39 -1.73
N TYR A 202 13.24 -8.97 -2.06
CA TYR A 202 12.08 -8.24 -2.59
C TYR A 202 11.03 -8.06 -1.50
N ILE A 203 10.75 -6.82 -1.11
CA ILE A 203 9.72 -6.51 -0.12
C ILE A 203 8.50 -5.95 -0.85
N SER A 204 7.37 -6.62 -0.70
CA SER A 204 6.08 -6.14 -1.20
C SER A 204 4.96 -6.58 -0.26
N HIS A 205 3.90 -5.80 -0.22
CA HIS A 205 2.63 -6.19 0.39
C HIS A 205 1.63 -6.70 -0.67
N ARG A 206 1.99 -6.63 -1.96
CA ARG A 206 1.20 -7.13 -3.09
C ARG A 206 1.61 -8.56 -3.40
N LEU A 207 0.76 -9.50 -3.00
CA LEU A 207 1.09 -10.92 -3.13
C LEU A 207 1.22 -11.37 -4.59
N ASP A 208 0.47 -10.77 -5.53
CA ASP A 208 0.60 -11.07 -6.97
C ASP A 208 2.05 -10.90 -7.43
N GLU A 209 2.68 -9.80 -7.06
CA GLU A 209 4.09 -9.54 -7.38
C GLU A 209 5.02 -10.56 -6.75
N VAL A 210 4.76 -10.94 -5.48
CA VAL A 210 5.56 -11.95 -4.77
C VAL A 210 5.51 -13.29 -5.49
N PHE A 211 4.33 -13.73 -5.92
CA PHE A 211 4.16 -14.98 -6.66
C PHE A 211 4.75 -14.92 -8.07
N GLU A 212 4.90 -13.75 -8.66
CA GLU A 212 5.45 -13.58 -10.00
C GLU A 212 6.98 -13.57 -10.02
N VAL A 213 7.63 -12.94 -9.01
CA VAL A 213 9.08 -12.69 -9.08
C VAL A 213 9.92 -13.53 -8.14
N ALA A 214 9.36 -14.10 -7.06
CA ALA A 214 10.15 -14.73 -6.01
C ALA A 214 10.36 -16.23 -6.24
N ASP A 215 11.55 -16.72 -5.87
CA ASP A 215 11.82 -18.15 -5.75
C ASP A 215 11.37 -18.69 -4.39
N ARG A 216 11.63 -17.92 -3.33
CA ARG A 216 11.25 -18.23 -1.95
C ARG A 216 10.61 -17.03 -1.27
N VAL A 217 9.78 -17.33 -0.30
CA VAL A 217 9.14 -16.32 0.53
C VAL A 217 9.43 -16.56 2.01
N MET A 218 9.87 -15.52 2.69
CA MET A 218 10.08 -15.46 4.13
C MET A 218 9.00 -14.61 4.76
N VAL A 219 8.35 -15.13 5.79
CA VAL A 219 7.29 -14.42 6.53
C VAL A 219 7.83 -13.95 7.86
N LEU A 220 7.71 -12.63 8.10
CA LEU A 220 7.90 -12.01 9.42
C LEU A 220 6.54 -11.61 10.01
N ARG A 221 6.38 -11.84 11.31
CA ARG A 221 5.22 -11.38 12.09
C ARG A 221 5.65 -11.02 13.50
N ASP A 222 5.24 -9.83 13.97
CA ASP A 222 5.50 -9.32 15.32
C ASP A 222 6.99 -9.38 15.73
N GLY A 223 7.90 -9.19 14.77
CA GLY A 223 9.35 -9.24 14.99
C GLY A 223 9.96 -10.63 14.94
N GLU A 224 9.18 -11.69 14.68
CA GLU A 224 9.65 -13.07 14.65
C GLU A 224 9.62 -13.67 13.23
N HIS A 225 10.51 -14.64 12.97
CA HIS A 225 10.53 -15.43 11.74
C HIS A 225 9.51 -16.57 11.81
N VAL A 226 8.37 -16.42 11.13
CA VAL A 226 7.29 -17.43 11.09
C VAL A 226 7.69 -18.65 10.25
N GLY A 227 8.41 -18.41 9.15
CA GLY A 227 8.90 -19.49 8.27
C GLY A 227 9.31 -18.97 6.90
N THR A 228 10.08 -19.84 6.20
CA THR A 228 10.48 -19.63 4.80
C THR A 228 9.98 -20.79 3.96
N LYS A 229 9.41 -20.52 2.79
CA LYS A 229 8.85 -21.51 1.87
C LYS A 229 9.34 -21.26 0.44
N GLU A 230 9.45 -22.32 -0.37
CA GLU A 230 9.53 -22.18 -1.83
C GLU A 230 8.20 -21.63 -2.33
N ILE A 231 8.23 -20.71 -3.30
CA ILE A 231 7.01 -20.02 -3.75
C ILE A 231 6.00 -21.01 -4.37
N ASP A 232 6.49 -21.99 -5.13
CA ASP A 232 5.66 -23.03 -5.76
C ASP A 232 5.05 -24.02 -4.75
N ALA A 233 5.55 -24.04 -3.50
CA ALA A 233 5.10 -24.97 -2.46
C ALA A 233 4.14 -24.33 -1.46
N VAL A 234 3.78 -23.06 -1.64
CA VAL A 234 2.86 -22.33 -0.74
C VAL A 234 1.70 -21.74 -1.53
N SER A 235 0.47 -21.94 -1.05
CA SER A 235 -0.69 -21.25 -1.62
C SER A 235 -0.80 -19.81 -1.08
N ARG A 236 -1.53 -18.98 -1.82
CA ARG A 236 -1.79 -17.59 -1.43
C ARG A 236 -2.48 -17.49 -0.07
N GLU A 237 -3.49 -18.31 0.16
CA GLU A 237 -4.24 -18.39 1.42
C GLU A 237 -3.30 -18.76 2.58
N ARG A 238 -2.44 -19.77 2.36
CA ARG A 238 -1.48 -20.21 3.38
C ARG A 238 -0.45 -19.13 3.71
N LEU A 239 -0.01 -18.37 2.71
CA LEU A 239 0.90 -17.26 2.92
C LEU A 239 0.23 -16.15 3.75
N ILE A 240 -1.02 -15.82 3.43
CA ILE A 240 -1.81 -14.85 4.20
C ILE A 240 -2.02 -15.33 5.65
N GLU A 241 -2.34 -16.62 5.85
CA GLU A 241 -2.44 -17.18 7.22
C GLU A 241 -1.15 -17.02 8.02
N MET A 242 0.00 -17.28 7.40
CA MET A 242 1.30 -17.11 8.05
C MET A 242 1.55 -15.64 8.42
N MET A 243 1.16 -14.69 7.57
CA MET A 243 1.32 -13.26 7.81
C MET A 243 0.40 -12.75 8.93
N VAL A 244 -0.87 -13.14 8.90
CA VAL A 244 -1.93 -12.66 9.82
C VAL A 244 -1.98 -13.46 11.12
N GLY A 245 -1.54 -14.73 11.12
CA GLY A 245 -1.47 -15.59 12.28
C GLY A 245 -2.77 -16.28 12.68
N ARG A 246 -3.77 -16.27 11.82
CA ARG A 246 -5.06 -16.97 12.00
C ARG A 246 -5.49 -17.61 10.68
N PRO A 247 -6.23 -18.71 10.71
CA PRO A 247 -6.83 -19.29 9.50
C PRO A 247 -7.72 -18.27 8.79
N ILE A 248 -7.60 -18.22 7.48
CA ILE A 248 -8.43 -17.39 6.60
C ILE A 248 -9.12 -18.33 5.62
N GLU A 249 -10.45 -18.42 5.69
CA GLU A 249 -11.23 -19.30 4.82
C GLU A 249 -11.26 -18.80 3.36
N SER A 250 -11.13 -17.49 3.16
CA SER A 250 -11.07 -16.83 1.86
C SER A 250 -10.34 -15.50 1.99
N GLU A 251 -9.60 -15.09 0.97
CA GLU A 251 -8.98 -13.76 0.89
C GLU A 251 -10.03 -12.65 0.94
N PHE A 252 -11.16 -12.90 0.28
CA PHE A 252 -12.33 -12.01 0.29
C PHE A 252 -13.48 -12.71 1.03
N PRO A 253 -13.70 -12.38 2.32
CA PRO A 253 -14.67 -13.05 3.15
C PRO A 253 -16.10 -12.55 2.85
N LYS A 254 -16.52 -12.55 1.59
CA LYS A 254 -17.84 -12.06 1.20
C LYS A 254 -18.94 -12.95 1.77
N HIS A 255 -19.87 -12.33 2.47
CA HIS A 255 -21.13 -12.94 2.87
C HIS A 255 -22.25 -12.44 1.94
N ALA A 256 -23.01 -13.35 1.35
CA ALA A 256 -24.17 -12.97 0.58
C ALA A 256 -25.20 -12.34 1.52
N ALA A 257 -25.60 -11.11 1.25
CA ALA A 257 -26.68 -10.45 1.95
C ALA A 257 -27.85 -10.25 0.98
N ASP A 258 -29.07 -10.40 1.48
CA ASP A 258 -30.25 -10.11 0.67
C ASP A 258 -30.39 -8.60 0.47
N ALA A 259 -30.34 -8.16 -0.78
CA ALA A 259 -30.53 -6.75 -1.12
C ALA A 259 -31.95 -6.28 -0.73
N GLY A 260 -31.99 -5.37 0.24
CA GLY A 260 -33.23 -4.80 0.77
C GLY A 260 -33.75 -3.60 -0.05
N ALA A 261 -34.42 -2.68 0.64
CA ALA A 261 -34.98 -1.48 0.05
C ALA A 261 -33.89 -0.52 -0.50
N GLU A 262 -34.26 0.26 -1.52
CA GLU A 262 -33.43 1.34 -2.05
C GLU A 262 -33.11 2.37 -0.97
N ARG A 263 -31.82 2.61 -0.73
CA ARG A 263 -31.31 3.62 0.22
C ARG A 263 -30.88 4.89 -0.49
N LEU A 264 -30.22 4.72 -1.65
CA LEU A 264 -29.73 5.81 -2.49
C LEU A 264 -30.15 5.57 -3.93
N ARG A 265 -30.65 6.61 -4.57
CA ARG A 265 -30.81 6.66 -6.02
C ARG A 265 -30.27 7.99 -6.53
N VAL A 266 -29.43 7.91 -7.53
CA VAL A 266 -28.82 9.02 -8.23
C VAL A 266 -29.36 9.02 -9.65
N GLU A 267 -29.79 10.18 -10.14
CA GLU A 267 -30.35 10.33 -11.50
C GLU A 267 -29.63 11.45 -12.23
N ASN A 268 -29.08 11.14 -13.40
CA ASN A 268 -28.50 12.07 -14.38
C ASN A 268 -27.48 13.05 -13.74
N LEU A 269 -26.62 12.56 -12.86
CA LEU A 269 -25.61 13.38 -12.18
C LEU A 269 -24.54 13.82 -13.19
N CYS A 270 -24.27 15.13 -13.26
CA CYS A 270 -23.30 15.71 -14.18
C CYS A 270 -22.42 16.73 -13.50
N ARG A 271 -21.13 16.80 -13.95
CA ARG A 271 -20.18 17.87 -13.60
C ARG A 271 -19.11 18.01 -14.69
N GLY A 272 -19.27 19.03 -15.53
CA GLY A 272 -18.39 19.26 -16.68
C GLY A 272 -18.19 18.00 -17.52
N GLU A 273 -16.94 17.73 -17.90
CA GLU A 273 -16.56 16.52 -18.64
C GLU A 273 -16.18 15.35 -17.72
N VAL A 274 -16.04 15.58 -16.40
CA VAL A 274 -15.52 14.60 -15.45
C VAL A 274 -16.58 13.59 -15.04
N VAL A 275 -17.87 14.00 -14.97
CA VAL A 275 -18.99 13.11 -14.68
C VAL A 275 -20.14 13.47 -15.60
N ARG A 276 -20.55 12.49 -16.41
CA ARG A 276 -21.52 12.69 -17.50
C ARG A 276 -22.70 11.72 -17.35
N ASN A 277 -23.86 12.27 -16.99
CA ASN A 277 -25.14 11.56 -16.94
C ASN A 277 -25.14 10.26 -16.13
N VAL A 278 -24.52 10.27 -14.96
CA VAL A 278 -24.39 9.09 -14.10
C VAL A 278 -25.69 8.85 -13.33
N SER A 279 -26.24 7.63 -13.47
CA SER A 279 -27.45 7.19 -12.76
C SER A 279 -27.25 5.79 -12.19
N PHE A 280 -27.53 5.60 -10.90
CA PHE A 280 -27.40 4.31 -10.23
C PHE A 280 -28.24 4.25 -8.94
N THR A 281 -28.37 3.05 -8.40
CA THR A 281 -29.04 2.81 -7.11
C THR A 281 -28.15 1.98 -6.19
N ALA A 282 -28.22 2.24 -4.86
CA ALA A 282 -27.64 1.38 -3.84
C ALA A 282 -28.72 0.98 -2.83
N ARG A 283 -28.69 -0.28 -2.41
CA ARG A 283 -29.73 -0.90 -1.58
C ARG A 283 -29.22 -1.22 -0.19
N ALA A 284 -30.12 -1.33 0.77
CA ALA A 284 -29.82 -1.82 2.11
C ALA A 284 -29.26 -3.26 2.03
N GLY A 285 -28.21 -3.55 2.79
CA GLY A 285 -27.56 -4.86 2.80
C GLY A 285 -26.67 -5.15 1.58
N GLU A 286 -26.52 -4.21 0.66
CA GLU A 286 -25.75 -4.38 -0.58
C GLU A 286 -24.35 -3.77 -0.44
N VAL A 287 -23.36 -4.43 -0.98
CA VAL A 287 -22.05 -3.86 -1.33
C VAL A 287 -22.01 -3.60 -2.83
N LEU A 288 -22.18 -2.37 -3.23
CA LEU A 288 -22.13 -1.91 -4.63
C LEU A 288 -20.70 -1.49 -4.98
N GLY A 289 -20.05 -2.24 -5.87
CA GLY A 289 -18.70 -1.95 -6.36
C GLY A 289 -18.70 -0.92 -7.48
N PHE A 290 -17.72 -0.03 -7.46
CA PHE A 290 -17.42 0.89 -8.58
C PHE A 290 -16.04 0.56 -9.13
N ALA A 291 -15.99 0.03 -10.35
CA ALA A 291 -14.79 -0.33 -11.09
C ALA A 291 -14.52 0.65 -12.24
N GLY A 292 -13.29 0.65 -12.74
CA GLY A 292 -12.87 1.45 -13.90
C GLY A 292 -11.43 1.93 -13.76
N LEU A 293 -10.88 2.53 -14.83
CA LEU A 293 -9.52 3.06 -14.82
C LEU A 293 -9.39 4.32 -13.94
N ALA A 294 -8.17 4.66 -13.57
CA ALA A 294 -7.89 5.91 -12.87
C ALA A 294 -8.36 7.11 -13.69
N GLY A 295 -9.03 8.07 -13.04
CA GLY A 295 -9.66 9.21 -13.72
C GLY A 295 -11.01 8.90 -14.39
N GLY A 296 -11.58 7.70 -14.23
CA GLY A 296 -12.86 7.32 -14.78
C GLY A 296 -14.10 8.01 -14.17
N GLY A 297 -13.94 8.93 -13.20
CA GLY A 297 -15.04 9.69 -12.60
C GLY A 297 -15.68 9.04 -11.36
N ARG A 298 -15.16 7.92 -10.86
CA ARG A 298 -15.69 7.17 -9.71
C ARG A 298 -15.70 8.00 -8.42
N THR A 299 -14.53 8.46 -7.99
CA THR A 299 -14.34 9.29 -6.80
C THR A 299 -15.11 10.60 -6.91
N GLU A 300 -15.07 11.27 -8.07
CA GLU A 300 -15.77 12.52 -8.33
C GLU A 300 -17.28 12.36 -8.21
N THR A 301 -17.84 11.25 -8.70
CA THR A 301 -19.25 10.92 -8.54
C THR A 301 -19.63 10.82 -7.06
N MET A 302 -18.85 10.11 -6.25
CA MET A 302 -19.12 9.95 -4.82
C MET A 302 -18.87 11.22 -4.03
N ARG A 303 -17.92 12.06 -4.43
CA ARG A 303 -17.72 13.39 -3.85
C ARG A 303 -18.93 14.30 -4.07
N MET A 304 -19.60 14.21 -5.22
CA MET A 304 -20.86 14.93 -5.46
C MET A 304 -22.01 14.37 -4.60
N VAL A 305 -22.14 13.05 -4.49
CA VAL A 305 -23.15 12.41 -3.62
C VAL A 305 -22.94 12.84 -2.15
N PHE A 306 -21.70 13.00 -1.72
CA PHE A 306 -21.35 13.48 -0.39
C PHE A 306 -21.41 15.01 -0.24
N GLY A 307 -21.61 15.76 -1.33
CA GLY A 307 -21.63 17.22 -1.32
C GLY A 307 -20.28 17.89 -1.12
N ALA A 308 -19.18 17.16 -1.32
CA ALA A 308 -17.82 17.71 -1.34
C ALA A 308 -17.58 18.50 -2.64
N ASP A 309 -18.23 18.08 -3.71
CA ASP A 309 -18.26 18.77 -5.00
C ASP A 309 -19.72 19.07 -5.39
N THR A 310 -19.95 20.21 -6.04
CA THR A 310 -21.30 20.64 -6.46
C THR A 310 -21.57 20.07 -7.87
N PRO A 311 -22.66 19.31 -8.08
CA PRO A 311 -23.08 18.89 -9.41
C PRO A 311 -23.65 20.07 -10.23
N ASP A 312 -23.45 20.02 -11.55
CA ASP A 312 -24.07 20.97 -12.48
C ASP A 312 -25.53 20.60 -12.75
N ALA A 313 -25.85 19.29 -12.75
CA ALA A 313 -27.18 18.74 -12.93
C ALA A 313 -27.32 17.38 -12.24
N GLY A 314 -28.56 16.92 -12.11
CA GLY A 314 -28.89 15.62 -11.54
C GLY A 314 -29.71 15.73 -10.26
N ARG A 315 -30.17 14.57 -9.77
CA ARG A 315 -30.97 14.46 -8.53
C ARG A 315 -30.49 13.31 -7.68
N ILE A 316 -30.60 13.50 -6.37
CA ILE A 316 -30.27 12.49 -5.36
C ILE A 316 -31.52 12.21 -4.56
N TYR A 317 -31.84 10.93 -4.42
CA TYR A 317 -32.96 10.44 -3.61
C TYR A 317 -32.43 9.56 -2.48
N LEU A 318 -32.88 9.83 -1.27
CA LEU A 318 -32.56 9.05 -0.08
C LEU A 318 -33.85 8.41 0.45
N ASN A 319 -33.87 7.08 0.55
CA ASN A 319 -35.08 6.32 0.96
C ASN A 319 -36.31 6.75 0.14
N GLY A 320 -36.18 6.93 -1.18
CA GLY A 320 -37.22 7.33 -2.12
C GLY A 320 -37.64 8.81 -2.09
N ARG A 321 -36.97 9.65 -1.28
CA ARG A 321 -37.26 11.09 -1.20
C ARG A 321 -36.16 11.91 -1.85
N GLU A 322 -36.53 12.82 -2.75
CA GLU A 322 -35.57 13.77 -3.32
C GLU A 322 -34.93 14.61 -2.23
N THR A 323 -33.61 14.65 -2.21
CA THR A 323 -32.82 15.29 -1.17
C THR A 323 -31.74 16.15 -1.80
N VAL A 324 -31.69 17.42 -1.41
CA VAL A 324 -30.67 18.36 -1.89
C VAL A 324 -29.46 18.33 -0.96
N ILE A 325 -28.33 17.89 -1.48
CA ILE A 325 -27.04 17.86 -0.79
C ILE A 325 -26.17 19.00 -1.35
N ARG A 326 -25.94 20.04 -0.56
CA ARG A 326 -25.17 21.22 -0.97
C ARG A 326 -23.73 21.20 -0.44
N ASN A 327 -23.50 20.48 0.61
CA ASN A 327 -22.22 20.39 1.31
C ASN A 327 -22.12 19.10 2.15
N PRO A 328 -20.94 18.72 2.63
CA PRO A 328 -20.75 17.48 3.41
C PRO A 328 -21.60 17.43 4.70
N ARG A 329 -21.94 18.58 5.31
CA ARG A 329 -22.79 18.59 6.51
C ARG A 329 -24.22 18.13 6.19
N ASP A 330 -24.73 18.49 5.01
CA ASP A 330 -26.04 18.02 4.57
C ASP A 330 -26.03 16.50 4.36
N ALA A 331 -25.00 15.95 3.72
CA ALA A 331 -24.81 14.51 3.55
C ALA A 331 -24.77 13.77 4.90
N ILE A 332 -23.95 14.24 5.82
CA ILE A 332 -23.78 13.66 7.16
C ILE A 332 -25.13 13.67 7.92
N ARG A 333 -25.88 14.76 7.88
CA ARG A 333 -27.20 14.86 8.53
C ARG A 333 -28.23 13.91 7.92
N ASN A 334 -28.09 13.59 6.64
CA ASN A 334 -28.94 12.65 5.92
C ASN A 334 -28.41 11.20 5.93
N GLY A 335 -27.42 10.91 6.77
CA GLY A 335 -26.93 9.56 6.98
C GLY A 335 -26.01 9.04 5.88
N ILE A 336 -25.27 9.91 5.19
CA ILE A 336 -24.22 9.55 4.22
C ILE A 336 -22.85 9.83 4.84
N CYS A 337 -21.93 8.87 4.75
CA CYS A 337 -20.53 9.02 5.11
C CYS A 337 -19.62 8.67 3.94
N LEU A 338 -18.48 9.36 3.86
CA LEU A 338 -17.44 9.13 2.85
C LEU A 338 -16.09 8.92 3.52
N LEU A 339 -15.55 7.72 3.38
CA LEU A 339 -14.15 7.44 3.67
C LEU A 339 -13.35 7.74 2.40
N THR A 340 -12.53 8.77 2.46
CA THR A 340 -11.78 9.30 1.30
C THR A 340 -10.51 8.50 1.04
N GLU A 341 -10.08 8.40 -0.22
CA GLU A 341 -8.81 7.83 -0.64
C GLU A 341 -7.62 8.49 0.07
N ASP A 342 -7.59 9.83 0.05
CA ASP A 342 -6.52 10.62 0.68
C ASP A 342 -6.82 10.87 2.17
N ARG A 343 -6.50 9.88 2.99
CA ARG A 343 -6.68 9.98 4.45
C ARG A 343 -5.87 11.09 5.11
N LYS A 344 -4.69 11.43 4.53
CA LYS A 344 -3.77 12.40 5.14
C LYS A 344 -4.21 13.84 4.95
N ASN A 345 -4.75 14.17 3.78
CA ASN A 345 -5.15 15.55 3.45
C ASN A 345 -6.67 15.78 3.60
N GLN A 346 -7.48 14.74 3.44
CA GLN A 346 -8.95 14.82 3.46
C GLN A 346 -9.58 14.05 4.63
N GLY A 347 -8.96 12.95 5.03
CA GLY A 347 -9.51 12.06 6.06
C GLY A 347 -9.23 12.53 7.49
N LEU A 348 -8.06 13.07 7.78
CA LEU A 348 -7.58 13.43 9.12
C LEU A 348 -6.95 14.81 9.14
N VAL A 349 -7.03 15.48 10.27
CA VAL A 349 -6.19 16.63 10.61
C VAL A 349 -4.99 16.12 11.37
N LEU A 350 -3.87 15.89 10.68
CA LEU A 350 -2.70 15.17 11.21
C LEU A 350 -2.10 15.78 12.47
N GLY A 351 -2.15 17.12 12.60
CA GLY A 351 -1.65 17.84 13.78
C GLY A 351 -2.56 17.77 15.00
N HIS A 352 -3.83 17.36 14.84
CA HIS A 352 -4.76 17.18 15.94
C HIS A 352 -4.61 15.82 16.59
N SER A 353 -5.07 15.71 17.83
CA SER A 353 -5.11 14.43 18.54
C SER A 353 -6.03 13.42 17.83
N VAL A 354 -5.79 12.14 18.09
CA VAL A 354 -6.62 11.06 17.53
C VAL A 354 -8.07 11.21 17.98
N ARG A 355 -8.30 11.54 19.26
CA ARG A 355 -9.62 11.81 19.83
C ARG A 355 -10.32 12.99 19.15
N GLU A 356 -9.62 14.11 18.94
CA GLU A 356 -10.21 15.27 18.26
C GLU A 356 -10.60 14.93 16.82
N ASN A 357 -9.79 14.15 16.09
CA ASN A 357 -10.15 13.67 14.77
C ASN A 357 -11.43 12.81 14.77
N PHE A 358 -11.60 11.95 15.77
CA PHE A 358 -12.84 11.20 15.96
C PHE A 358 -14.03 12.14 16.23
N GLY A 359 -13.84 13.15 17.07
CA GLY A 359 -14.88 14.09 17.47
C GLY A 359 -15.35 15.04 16.36
N LEU A 360 -14.47 15.45 15.41
CA LEU A 360 -14.77 16.48 14.42
C LEU A 360 -16.12 16.32 13.69
N PRO A 361 -16.48 15.18 13.07
CA PRO A 361 -17.79 15.02 12.44
C PRO A 361 -18.91 14.74 13.45
N ASN A 362 -18.61 14.49 14.72
CA ASN A 362 -19.50 14.06 15.78
C ASN A 362 -19.74 15.13 16.86
N LEU A 363 -19.27 16.37 16.65
CA LEU A 363 -19.32 17.43 17.65
C LEU A 363 -20.74 17.71 18.15
N ASP A 364 -21.77 17.60 17.31
CA ASP A 364 -23.17 17.76 17.66
C ASP A 364 -23.63 16.77 18.74
N ARG A 365 -23.04 15.58 18.80
CA ARG A 365 -23.35 14.51 19.78
C ARG A 365 -22.67 14.79 21.12
N PHE A 366 -21.50 15.45 21.10
CA PHE A 366 -20.68 15.74 22.30
C PHE A 366 -20.91 17.16 22.84
N LEU A 367 -21.75 17.98 22.15
CA LEU A 367 -21.97 19.36 22.54
C LEU A 367 -22.88 19.44 23.77
N ARG A 368 -22.32 19.94 24.87
CA ARG A 368 -23.04 20.46 26.03
C ARG A 368 -22.87 21.96 26.08
N TRP A 369 -23.72 22.64 25.34
CA TRP A 369 -23.58 24.09 25.05
C TRP A 369 -23.20 24.93 26.28
N PRO A 370 -22.14 25.75 26.20
CA PRO A 370 -21.34 26.05 24.99
C PRO A 370 -20.07 25.18 24.82
N PHE A 371 -19.94 24.13 25.58
CA PHE A 371 -18.72 23.31 25.66
C PHE A 371 -18.90 21.92 25.03
N VAL A 372 -17.77 21.32 24.60
CA VAL A 372 -17.71 19.92 24.20
C VAL A 372 -17.45 19.07 25.43
N ASP A 373 -18.27 18.03 25.65
CA ASP A 373 -18.08 17.02 26.69
C ASP A 373 -16.93 16.09 26.30
N ARG A 374 -15.72 16.49 26.67
CA ARG A 374 -14.50 15.71 26.40
C ARG A 374 -14.48 14.34 27.06
N TRP A 375 -15.20 14.19 28.17
CA TRP A 375 -15.26 12.89 28.86
C TRP A 375 -16.10 11.90 28.06
N GLN A 376 -17.27 12.32 27.58
CA GLN A 376 -18.13 11.52 26.73
C GLN A 376 -17.42 11.16 25.41
N GLU A 377 -16.79 12.14 24.74
CA GLU A 377 -16.01 11.95 23.53
C GLU A 377 -14.90 10.90 23.73
N ARG A 378 -14.12 11.03 24.81
CA ARG A 378 -13.03 10.09 25.16
C ARG A 378 -13.54 8.69 25.45
N SER A 379 -14.65 8.56 26.20
CA SER A 379 -15.26 7.29 26.56
C SER A 379 -15.83 6.57 25.33
N GLU A 380 -16.52 7.29 24.46
CA GLU A 380 -17.08 6.70 23.23
C GLU A 380 -15.96 6.28 22.26
N PHE A 381 -14.95 7.12 22.10
CA PHE A 381 -13.79 6.77 21.26
C PHE A 381 -13.03 5.54 21.80
N ALA A 382 -12.93 5.38 23.13
CA ALA A 382 -12.30 4.18 23.72
C ALA A 382 -12.99 2.88 23.28
N GLY A 383 -14.32 2.87 23.15
CA GLY A 383 -15.07 1.72 22.61
C GLY A 383 -14.70 1.39 21.15
N TYR A 384 -14.49 2.41 20.32
CA TYR A 384 -14.02 2.21 18.94
C TYR A 384 -12.54 1.78 18.88
N VAL A 385 -11.70 2.28 19.78
CA VAL A 385 -10.29 1.84 19.89
C VAL A 385 -10.23 0.34 20.17
N GLU A 386 -11.05 -0.17 21.08
CA GLU A 386 -11.13 -1.58 21.42
C GLU A 386 -11.72 -2.40 20.26
N SER A 387 -12.89 -2.01 19.75
CA SER A 387 -13.63 -2.77 18.72
C SER A 387 -12.88 -2.86 17.39
N LEU A 388 -12.19 -1.79 16.98
CA LEU A 388 -11.38 -1.72 15.75
C LEU A 388 -9.91 -2.10 16.00
N LYS A 389 -9.54 -2.45 17.24
CA LYS A 389 -8.15 -2.77 17.62
C LYS A 389 -7.16 -1.70 17.15
N ILE A 390 -7.45 -0.43 17.45
CA ILE A 390 -6.59 0.69 17.07
C ILE A 390 -5.36 0.70 18.01
N LYS A 391 -4.18 0.51 17.44
CA LYS A 391 -2.91 0.56 18.19
C LYS A 391 -2.49 2.03 18.34
N LEU A 392 -2.57 2.56 19.57
CA LEU A 392 -2.17 3.94 19.90
C LEU A 392 -1.57 3.98 21.32
N ALA A 393 -0.62 4.88 21.57
CA ALA A 393 -0.03 5.05 22.89
C ALA A 393 -1.00 5.75 23.86
N ASN A 394 -1.71 6.77 23.37
CA ASN A 394 -2.79 7.46 24.06
C ASN A 394 -3.69 8.20 23.06
N GLN A 395 -4.90 8.55 23.48
CA GLN A 395 -5.89 9.19 22.61
C GLN A 395 -5.54 10.66 22.27
N GLU A 396 -4.66 11.30 23.04
CA GLU A 396 -4.25 12.69 22.87
C GLU A 396 -3.02 12.84 21.96
N GLN A 397 -2.41 11.71 21.49
CA GLN A 397 -1.30 11.79 20.55
C GLN A 397 -1.76 12.34 19.20
N PRO A 398 -0.91 13.08 18.47
CA PRO A 398 -1.21 13.54 17.12
C PRO A 398 -1.47 12.36 16.17
N ALA A 399 -2.46 12.51 15.28
CA ALA A 399 -2.79 11.47 14.29
C ALA A 399 -1.63 11.19 13.32
N ALA A 400 -0.72 12.14 13.12
CA ALA A 400 0.51 11.97 12.34
C ALA A 400 1.40 10.84 12.86
N ASN A 401 1.36 10.54 14.17
CA ASN A 401 2.22 9.56 14.81
C ASN A 401 1.70 8.11 14.65
N LEU A 402 0.52 7.92 14.05
CA LEU A 402 -0.04 6.60 13.81
C LEU A 402 0.50 6.00 12.49
N SER A 403 0.61 4.66 12.46
CA SER A 403 0.80 3.94 11.19
C SER A 403 -0.40 4.14 10.26
N GLY A 404 -0.20 3.96 8.94
CA GLY A 404 -1.25 4.11 7.94
C GLY A 404 -2.51 3.30 8.23
N GLY A 405 -2.37 2.03 8.62
CA GLY A 405 -3.51 1.19 9.00
C GLY A 405 -4.27 1.70 10.23
N ASN A 406 -3.56 2.22 11.25
CA ASN A 406 -4.23 2.82 12.41
C ASN A 406 -4.88 4.17 12.08
N GLN A 407 -4.30 4.98 11.19
CA GLN A 407 -4.95 6.18 10.65
C GLN A 407 -6.26 5.84 9.96
N GLN A 408 -6.28 4.79 9.12
CA GLN A 408 -7.50 4.31 8.46
C GLN A 408 -8.57 3.87 9.47
N LYS A 409 -8.17 3.15 10.52
CA LYS A 409 -9.08 2.75 11.61
C LYS A 409 -9.67 3.95 12.36
N VAL A 410 -8.92 5.03 12.52
CA VAL A 410 -9.47 6.29 13.10
C VAL A 410 -10.48 6.94 12.15
N VAL A 411 -10.20 6.96 10.84
CA VAL A 411 -11.18 7.44 9.85
C VAL A 411 -12.43 6.58 9.86
N LEU A 412 -12.31 5.26 9.99
CA LEU A 412 -13.46 4.37 10.18
C LEU A 412 -14.23 4.70 11.46
N ALA A 413 -13.55 4.79 12.61
CA ALA A 413 -14.18 5.07 13.90
C ALA A 413 -15.04 6.34 13.86
N LYS A 414 -14.52 7.43 13.31
CA LYS A 414 -15.22 8.70 13.24
C LYS A 414 -16.51 8.66 12.42
N TRP A 415 -16.52 7.84 11.35
CA TRP A 415 -17.69 7.69 10.49
C TRP A 415 -18.69 6.66 11.00
N LEU A 416 -18.22 5.56 11.60
CA LEU A 416 -19.08 4.59 12.26
C LEU A 416 -19.88 5.21 13.41
N ALA A 417 -19.26 6.14 14.14
CA ALA A 417 -19.94 6.90 15.21
C ALA A 417 -21.13 7.73 14.71
N ARG A 418 -21.21 8.04 13.41
CA ARG A 418 -22.37 8.73 12.81
C ARG A 418 -23.59 7.83 12.61
N HIS A 419 -23.43 6.49 12.70
CA HIS A 419 -24.49 5.51 12.43
C HIS A 419 -25.19 5.74 11.08
N ALA A 420 -24.39 6.10 10.05
CA ALA A 420 -24.91 6.38 8.72
C ALA A 420 -25.58 5.16 8.10
N ASP A 421 -26.57 5.40 7.22
CA ASP A 421 -27.25 4.34 6.46
C ASP A 421 -26.57 4.04 5.12
N ILE A 422 -25.79 5.00 4.61
CA ILE A 422 -25.03 4.89 3.37
C ILE A 422 -23.57 5.19 3.68
N ILE A 423 -22.68 4.24 3.41
CA ILE A 423 -21.26 4.37 3.70
C ILE A 423 -20.47 4.15 2.42
N ILE A 424 -19.76 5.17 1.99
CA ILE A 424 -18.92 5.17 0.80
C ILE A 424 -17.49 4.91 1.24
N PHE A 425 -16.89 3.85 0.72
CA PHE A 425 -15.50 3.48 0.89
C PHE A 425 -14.75 3.78 -0.40
N ASP A 426 -13.95 4.84 -0.41
CA ASP A 426 -13.14 5.22 -1.56
C ASP A 426 -11.69 4.77 -1.34
N GLU A 427 -11.25 3.76 -2.10
CA GLU A 427 -9.97 3.08 -1.98
C GLU A 427 -9.62 2.69 -0.52
N PRO A 428 -10.51 1.95 0.19
CA PRO A 428 -10.39 1.76 1.63
C PRO A 428 -9.15 0.99 2.07
N THR A 429 -8.57 0.24 1.16
CA THR A 429 -7.46 -0.70 1.39
C THR A 429 -6.13 -0.23 0.80
N ARG A 430 -6.11 0.94 0.17
CA ARG A 430 -4.90 1.49 -0.45
C ARG A 430 -3.82 1.81 0.58
N GLY A 431 -2.63 1.21 0.40
CA GLY A 431 -1.46 1.43 1.26
C GLY A 431 -1.64 0.93 2.69
N ILE A 432 -2.43 -0.12 2.88
CA ILE A 432 -2.54 -0.87 4.12
C ILE A 432 -2.14 -2.33 3.89
N ASP A 433 -1.75 -3.00 4.96
CA ASP A 433 -1.33 -4.41 4.90
C ASP A 433 -2.51 -5.37 4.75
N VAL A 434 -2.20 -6.62 4.36
CA VAL A 434 -3.18 -7.66 4.07
C VAL A 434 -4.10 -7.95 5.26
N GLY A 435 -3.57 -7.95 6.50
CA GLY A 435 -4.38 -8.18 7.69
C GLY A 435 -5.38 -7.06 7.94
N ALA A 436 -4.95 -5.81 7.78
CA ALA A 436 -5.83 -4.65 7.90
C ALA A 436 -6.87 -4.59 6.77
N LYS A 437 -6.52 -4.98 5.52
CA LYS A 437 -7.49 -5.14 4.42
C LYS A 437 -8.60 -6.12 4.82
N PHE A 438 -8.22 -7.30 5.31
CA PHE A 438 -9.17 -8.32 5.73
C PHE A 438 -10.12 -7.85 6.84
N GLU A 439 -9.61 -7.08 7.83
CA GLU A 439 -10.46 -6.50 8.88
C GLU A 439 -11.49 -5.49 8.32
N ILE A 440 -11.12 -4.73 7.29
CA ILE A 440 -12.04 -3.81 6.60
C ILE A 440 -13.12 -4.60 5.85
N TYR A 441 -12.78 -5.69 5.17
CA TYR A 441 -13.77 -6.54 4.49
C TYR A 441 -14.78 -7.15 5.45
N LEU A 442 -14.31 -7.68 6.59
CA LEU A 442 -15.21 -8.17 7.64
C LEU A 442 -16.12 -7.07 8.19
N LEU A 443 -15.60 -5.87 8.35
CA LEU A 443 -16.40 -4.72 8.78
C LEU A 443 -17.47 -4.36 7.73
N MET A 444 -17.12 -4.33 6.44
CA MET A 444 -18.07 -4.05 5.35
C MET A 444 -19.20 -5.08 5.34
N ASN A 445 -18.89 -6.38 5.47
CA ASN A 445 -19.90 -7.42 5.59
C ASN A 445 -20.83 -7.19 6.79
N LYS A 446 -20.27 -6.95 7.96
CA LYS A 446 -21.05 -6.66 9.18
C LYS A 446 -21.98 -5.47 8.98
N LEU A 447 -21.51 -4.39 8.36
CA LEU A 447 -22.34 -3.20 8.10
C LEU A 447 -23.44 -3.49 7.08
N ALA A 448 -23.17 -4.32 6.06
CA ALA A 448 -24.19 -4.78 5.11
C ALA A 448 -25.24 -5.66 5.83
N GLU A 449 -24.83 -6.60 6.67
CA GLU A 449 -25.73 -7.42 7.50
C GLU A 449 -26.60 -6.56 8.44
N GLU A 450 -26.10 -5.44 8.93
CA GLU A 450 -26.84 -4.43 9.68
C GLU A 450 -27.84 -3.60 8.83
N GLY A 451 -27.93 -3.88 7.51
CA GLY A 451 -28.84 -3.23 6.57
C GLY A 451 -28.33 -1.86 6.07
N LYS A 452 -27.04 -1.60 6.18
CA LYS A 452 -26.42 -0.41 5.56
C LYS A 452 -26.24 -0.62 4.06
N ALA A 453 -26.32 0.45 3.27
CA ALA A 453 -25.90 0.44 1.87
C ALA A 453 -24.41 0.79 1.82
N ILE A 454 -23.60 -0.12 1.28
CA ILE A 454 -22.17 0.05 1.15
C ILE A 454 -21.85 0.35 -0.30
N ILE A 455 -21.09 1.40 -0.56
CA ILE A 455 -20.53 1.69 -1.88
C ILE A 455 -19.02 1.57 -1.75
N MET A 456 -18.42 0.72 -2.56
CA MET A 456 -16.98 0.45 -2.55
C MET A 456 -16.35 0.85 -3.87
N ILE A 457 -15.42 1.79 -3.85
CA ILE A 457 -14.56 2.13 -4.98
C ILE A 457 -13.22 1.46 -4.74
N SER A 458 -12.71 0.70 -5.70
CA SER A 458 -11.36 0.16 -5.66
C SER A 458 -10.74 0.13 -7.06
N SER A 459 -9.43 0.36 -7.12
CA SER A 459 -8.61 0.14 -8.31
C SER A 459 -8.14 -1.31 -8.44
N GLU A 460 -8.27 -2.11 -7.36
CA GLU A 460 -7.94 -3.52 -7.35
C GLU A 460 -9.16 -4.35 -7.80
N LEU A 461 -9.18 -4.82 -9.05
CA LEU A 461 -10.30 -5.61 -9.59
C LEU A 461 -10.60 -6.90 -8.81
N PRO A 462 -9.61 -7.65 -8.30
CA PRO A 462 -9.88 -8.81 -7.43
C PRO A 462 -10.71 -8.43 -6.20
N GLU A 463 -10.46 -7.25 -5.63
CA GLU A 463 -11.17 -6.74 -4.46
C GLU A 463 -12.63 -6.40 -4.79
N ILE A 464 -12.86 -5.74 -5.93
CA ILE A 464 -14.21 -5.45 -6.43
C ILE A 464 -14.99 -6.74 -6.66
N LEU A 465 -14.41 -7.71 -7.38
CA LEU A 465 -15.06 -8.99 -7.67
C LEU A 465 -15.27 -9.84 -6.39
N GLY A 466 -14.32 -9.79 -5.47
CA GLY A 466 -14.36 -10.58 -4.24
C GLY A 466 -15.33 -10.04 -3.18
N MET A 467 -15.65 -8.74 -3.19
CA MET A 467 -16.41 -8.10 -2.10
C MET A 467 -17.77 -7.53 -2.54
N SER A 468 -18.03 -7.34 -3.85
CA SER A 468 -19.25 -6.69 -4.31
C SER A 468 -20.37 -7.68 -4.60
N ASP A 469 -21.61 -7.25 -4.38
CA ASP A 469 -22.82 -7.98 -4.82
C ASP A 469 -23.18 -7.61 -6.26
N ARG A 470 -22.85 -6.37 -6.65
CA ARG A 470 -23.11 -5.80 -7.97
C ARG A 470 -22.00 -4.80 -8.27
N VAL A 471 -21.62 -4.66 -9.54
CA VAL A 471 -20.52 -3.78 -9.96
C VAL A 471 -20.99 -2.81 -11.03
N ILE A 472 -20.70 -1.53 -10.85
CA ILE A 472 -20.84 -0.49 -11.87
C ILE A 472 -19.46 -0.22 -12.44
N VAL A 473 -19.34 -0.29 -13.78
CA VAL A 473 -18.10 0.00 -14.49
C VAL A 473 -18.18 1.41 -15.08
N MET A 474 -17.21 2.25 -14.73
CA MET A 474 -17.11 3.62 -15.21
C MET A 474 -15.90 3.83 -16.12
N HIS A 475 -16.10 4.62 -17.16
CA HIS A 475 -15.05 5.08 -18.06
C HIS A 475 -15.34 6.53 -18.50
N GLU A 476 -14.32 7.40 -18.43
CA GLU A 476 -14.40 8.81 -18.84
C GLU A 476 -15.67 9.56 -18.33
N GLY A 477 -16.01 9.33 -17.06
CA GLY A 477 -17.12 9.99 -16.39
C GLY A 477 -18.51 9.42 -16.70
N GLU A 478 -18.61 8.31 -17.42
CA GLU A 478 -19.87 7.62 -17.77
C GLU A 478 -19.94 6.21 -17.19
N ILE A 479 -21.15 5.74 -16.93
CA ILE A 479 -21.39 4.32 -16.65
C ILE A 479 -21.42 3.57 -17.98
N LYS A 480 -20.50 2.62 -18.15
CA LYS A 480 -20.41 1.77 -19.35
C LYS A 480 -21.17 0.46 -19.21
N GLY A 481 -21.37 0.01 -17.98
CA GLY A 481 -22.12 -1.21 -17.72
C GLY A 481 -22.36 -1.45 -16.24
N GLU A 482 -23.28 -2.36 -15.98
CA GLU A 482 -23.62 -2.87 -14.67
C GLU A 482 -23.54 -4.40 -14.69
N ILE A 483 -22.81 -4.97 -13.75
CA ILE A 483 -22.59 -6.40 -13.59
C ILE A 483 -23.38 -6.86 -12.36
N VAL A 484 -24.35 -7.76 -12.57
CA VAL A 484 -25.20 -8.32 -11.52
C VAL A 484 -24.72 -9.71 -11.09
N ASP A 485 -24.15 -10.48 -12.00
CA ASP A 485 -23.58 -11.80 -11.73
C ASP A 485 -22.05 -11.69 -11.52
N VAL A 486 -21.67 -11.13 -10.39
CA VAL A 486 -20.26 -10.88 -10.07
C VAL A 486 -19.48 -12.19 -9.92
N ALA A 487 -20.12 -13.24 -9.37
CA ALA A 487 -19.47 -14.52 -9.11
C ALA A 487 -18.95 -15.22 -10.37
N ASN A 488 -19.58 -14.99 -11.53
CA ASN A 488 -19.19 -15.56 -12.81
C ASN A 488 -18.43 -14.59 -13.72
N THR A 489 -18.11 -13.38 -13.22
CA THR A 489 -17.43 -12.32 -13.99
C THR A 489 -15.93 -12.39 -13.78
N ARG A 490 -15.16 -12.21 -14.84
CA ARG A 490 -13.71 -12.15 -14.80
C ARG A 490 -13.20 -10.70 -14.85
N GLN A 491 -11.95 -10.50 -14.47
CA GLN A 491 -11.31 -9.17 -14.50
C GLN A 491 -11.28 -8.59 -15.93
N GLU A 492 -11.05 -9.45 -16.93
CA GLU A 492 -11.01 -9.05 -18.34
C GLU A 492 -12.36 -8.49 -18.83
N ASP A 493 -13.47 -8.99 -18.29
CA ASP A 493 -14.82 -8.52 -18.64
C ASP A 493 -15.02 -7.07 -18.15
N ILE A 494 -14.57 -6.76 -16.94
CA ILE A 494 -14.58 -5.39 -16.39
C ILE A 494 -13.64 -4.49 -17.18
N LEU A 495 -12.41 -4.94 -17.46
CA LEU A 495 -11.43 -4.15 -18.21
C LEU A 495 -11.91 -3.83 -19.61
N SER A 496 -12.56 -4.76 -20.30
CA SER A 496 -13.12 -4.51 -21.64
C SER A 496 -14.17 -3.41 -21.65
N MET A 497 -15.02 -3.34 -20.59
CA MET A 497 -16.00 -2.26 -20.42
C MET A 497 -15.34 -0.93 -20.02
N ALA A 498 -14.22 -0.99 -19.28
CA ALA A 498 -13.52 0.19 -18.79
C ALA A 498 -12.62 0.87 -19.86
N ILE A 499 -12.45 0.26 -21.04
CA ILE A 499 -11.62 0.76 -22.14
C ILE A 499 -12.49 1.22 -23.33
N THR A 500 -13.73 0.74 -23.42
CA THR A 500 -14.69 1.08 -24.48
C THR A 500 -15.63 2.21 -24.03
#